data_ac7073f16adf4219ae976283662449c3
#
_entry.id   ac7073f16adf4219ae976283662449c3
#
_cell.length_a   1.000
_cell.length_b   1.000
_cell.length_c   1.000
_cell.angle_alpha   90.00
_cell.angle_beta   90.00
_cell.angle_gamma   90.00
#
_symmetry.space_group_name_H-M   'P 1'
#
loop_
_entity.id
_entity.type
_entity.pdbx_description
1 polymer ?
#
loop_
_entity_poly.entity_id
_entity_poly.type
_entity_poly.pdbx_seq_one_letter_code
_entity_poly.pdbx_strand_id
1 'polypeptide(L)'
;SQITLGKEGEEPEFSLKSWFAMLFSAGMGIGLVFWTTAEPISHAFKASPIHKTGTQAAIDDSLQFSFFHWGIHAWAVYAIVALAFAYFNFHKGYPGLVSATLTPLFGAKRMQGPLGQMLDVLAIIATVTGVAATLGFGALQISEGLKFLFGIPATFTTQIIIVIIATVLFTWSTWSGISKGIK
;
A
#
# COMPACT_ATOMS: atom_id res chain seq x y z
N SER A 1 0.19 27.52 -4.28
CA SER A 1 1.52 27.22 -3.76
C SER A 1 2.53 27.35 -4.89
N GLN A 2 3.64 28.05 -4.66
CA GLN A 2 4.74 28.16 -5.63
C GLN A 2 5.75 27.01 -5.49
N ILE A 3 5.48 26.08 -4.60
CA ILE A 3 6.35 24.92 -4.35
C ILE A 3 5.94 23.80 -5.29
N THR A 4 6.86 23.41 -6.19
CA THR A 4 6.76 22.22 -7.02
C THR A 4 7.47 21.06 -6.34
N LEU A 5 6.98 19.83 -6.53
CA LEU A 5 7.64 18.63 -6.00
C LEU A 5 8.79 18.16 -6.88
N GLY A 6 8.76 18.49 -8.18
CA GLY A 6 9.88 18.27 -9.11
C GLY A 6 10.84 19.47 -9.17
N LYS A 7 11.86 19.38 -10.02
CA LYS A 7 12.78 20.49 -10.30
C LYS A 7 12.07 21.61 -11.08
N GLU A 8 12.61 22.82 -10.98
CA GLU A 8 12.09 23.95 -11.77
C GLU A 8 12.18 23.64 -13.28
N GLY A 9 11.04 23.82 -13.99
CA GLY A 9 10.96 23.57 -15.42
C GLY A 9 10.83 22.11 -15.85
N GLU A 10 10.74 21.16 -14.92
CA GLU A 10 10.54 19.76 -15.21
C GLU A 10 9.09 19.49 -15.63
N GLU A 11 8.90 18.87 -16.80
CA GLU A 11 7.58 18.46 -17.27
C GLU A 11 7.18 17.10 -16.68
N PRO A 12 5.86 16.83 -16.52
CA PRO A 12 5.37 15.56 -16.01
C PRO A 12 5.82 14.38 -16.89
N GLU A 13 6.43 13.36 -16.28
CA GLU A 13 6.90 12.15 -16.97
C GLU A 13 5.75 11.34 -17.60
N PHE A 14 4.58 11.38 -16.99
CA PHE A 14 3.39 10.63 -17.43
C PHE A 14 2.27 11.55 -17.89
N SER A 15 1.54 11.11 -18.92
CA SER A 15 0.31 11.78 -19.31
C SER A 15 -0.71 11.75 -18.16
N LEU A 16 -1.61 12.74 -18.13
CA LEU A 16 -2.65 12.81 -17.09
C LEU A 16 -3.49 11.51 -17.00
N LYS A 17 -3.79 10.88 -18.14
CA LYS A 17 -4.54 9.61 -18.17
C LYS A 17 -3.74 8.46 -17.54
N SER A 18 -2.47 8.34 -17.87
CA SER A 18 -1.58 7.33 -17.27
C SER A 18 -1.43 7.55 -15.76
N TRP A 19 -1.27 8.80 -15.35
CA TRP A 19 -1.17 9.17 -13.94
C TRP A 19 -2.44 8.79 -13.15
N PHE A 20 -3.63 9.09 -13.67
CA PHE A 20 -4.89 8.67 -13.05
C PHE A 20 -5.03 7.14 -12.97
N ALA A 21 -4.64 6.41 -14.03
CA ALA A 21 -4.67 4.95 -14.01
C ALA A 21 -3.73 4.37 -12.96
N MET A 22 -2.52 4.94 -12.80
CA MET A 22 -1.55 4.54 -11.78
C MET A 22 -2.08 4.79 -10.36
N LEU A 23 -2.66 5.99 -10.11
CA LEU A 23 -3.25 6.33 -8.82
C LEU A 23 -4.44 5.42 -8.48
N PHE A 24 -5.31 5.16 -9.46
CA PHE A 24 -6.44 4.25 -9.27
C PHE A 24 -5.96 2.83 -8.93
N SER A 25 -4.98 2.31 -9.66
CA SER A 25 -4.41 0.99 -9.39
C SER A 25 -3.76 0.90 -8.01
N ALA A 26 -3.06 1.95 -7.57
CA ALA A 26 -2.45 2.01 -6.25
C ALA A 26 -3.50 2.13 -5.13
N GLY A 27 -4.54 2.94 -5.33
CA GLY A 27 -5.57 3.20 -4.32
C GLY A 27 -6.58 2.07 -4.18
N MET A 28 -6.94 1.41 -5.29
CA MET A 28 -7.90 0.30 -5.34
C MET A 28 -7.22 -1.07 -5.29
N GLY A 29 -6.14 -1.17 -4.55
CA GLY A 29 -5.43 -2.42 -4.34
C GLY A 29 -6.28 -3.49 -3.67
N ILE A 30 -5.87 -4.75 -3.83
CA ILE A 30 -6.62 -5.92 -3.35
C ILE A 30 -6.86 -5.89 -1.84
N GLY A 31 -5.96 -5.26 -1.07
CA GLY A 31 -6.13 -5.07 0.37
C GLY A 31 -7.37 -4.24 0.69
N LEU A 32 -7.58 -3.12 0.01
CA LEU A 32 -8.78 -2.30 0.18
C LEU A 32 -10.04 -3.08 -0.18
N VAL A 33 -10.05 -3.75 -1.33
CA VAL A 33 -11.20 -4.54 -1.79
C VAL A 33 -11.54 -5.66 -0.80
N PHE A 34 -10.53 -6.35 -0.26
CA PHE A 34 -10.73 -7.39 0.75
C PHE A 34 -11.30 -6.83 2.05
N TRP A 35 -10.67 -5.79 2.61
CA TRP A 35 -11.04 -5.25 3.93
C TRP A 35 -12.32 -4.44 3.92
N THR A 36 -12.72 -3.86 2.79
CA THR A 36 -14.03 -3.17 2.65
C THR A 36 -15.20 -4.06 3.05
N THR A 37 -15.09 -5.36 2.86
CA THR A 37 -16.13 -6.33 3.23
C THR A 37 -15.78 -7.08 4.52
N ALA A 38 -14.55 -7.55 4.65
CA ALA A 38 -14.13 -8.40 5.76
C ALA A 38 -14.13 -7.68 7.11
N GLU A 39 -13.72 -6.42 7.15
CA GLU A 39 -13.60 -5.67 8.38
C GLU A 39 -14.96 -5.30 8.99
N PRO A 40 -15.91 -4.69 8.27
CA PRO A 40 -17.24 -4.41 8.83
C PRO A 40 -17.94 -5.67 9.36
N ILE A 41 -17.86 -6.76 8.61
CA ILE A 41 -18.47 -8.04 9.04
C ILE A 41 -17.78 -8.57 10.30
N SER A 42 -16.45 -8.49 10.36
CA SER A 42 -15.71 -8.92 11.55
C SER A 42 -16.06 -8.08 12.76
N HIS A 43 -16.11 -6.77 12.64
CA HIS A 43 -16.48 -5.88 13.76
C HIS A 43 -17.91 -6.08 14.20
N ALA A 44 -18.84 -6.21 13.28
CA ALA A 44 -20.26 -6.41 13.63
C ALA A 44 -20.53 -7.73 14.35
N PHE A 45 -19.90 -8.84 13.92
CA PHE A 45 -20.31 -10.19 14.31
C PHE A 45 -19.27 -11.03 15.05
N LYS A 46 -17.97 -10.68 14.99
CA LYS A 46 -16.89 -11.47 15.59
C LYS A 46 -16.12 -10.72 16.68
N ALA A 47 -15.76 -9.48 16.44
CA ALA A 47 -14.83 -8.73 17.28
C ALA A 47 -15.16 -7.24 17.28
N SER A 48 -16.34 -6.88 17.84
CA SER A 48 -16.70 -5.47 17.97
C SER A 48 -15.76 -4.74 18.91
N PRO A 49 -15.26 -3.54 18.54
CA PRO A 49 -14.34 -2.78 19.37
C PRO A 49 -14.96 -2.25 20.68
N ILE A 50 -16.24 -1.94 20.69
CA ILE A 50 -16.89 -1.26 21.82
C ILE A 50 -18.13 -2.02 22.33
N HIS A 51 -19.07 -2.33 21.45
CA HIS A 51 -20.35 -2.92 21.83
C HIS A 51 -20.37 -4.44 21.65
N LYS A 52 -21.35 -5.10 22.29
CA LYS A 52 -21.54 -6.54 22.14
C LYS A 52 -21.83 -6.90 20.69
N THR A 53 -21.08 -7.88 20.16
CA THR A 53 -21.24 -8.38 18.79
C THR A 53 -22.67 -8.83 18.47
N GLY A 54 -23.13 -8.62 17.24
CA GLY A 54 -24.45 -8.99 16.77
C GLY A 54 -25.57 -8.02 17.20
N THR A 55 -25.24 -6.89 17.80
CA THR A 55 -26.21 -5.82 18.12
C THR A 55 -26.20 -4.73 17.05
N GLN A 56 -27.26 -3.92 16.98
CA GLN A 56 -27.30 -2.75 16.09
C GLN A 56 -26.15 -1.79 16.39
N ALA A 57 -25.85 -1.55 17.66
CA ALA A 57 -24.73 -0.72 18.07
C ALA A 57 -23.36 -1.24 17.55
N ALA A 58 -23.16 -2.56 17.54
CA ALA A 58 -21.94 -3.16 16.96
C ALA A 58 -21.88 -3.02 15.42
N ILE A 59 -23.04 -2.99 14.74
CA ILE A 59 -23.09 -2.70 13.30
C ILE A 59 -22.71 -1.24 13.03
N ASP A 60 -23.20 -0.31 13.83
CA ASP A 60 -22.88 1.11 13.71
C ASP A 60 -21.38 1.34 14.00
N ASP A 61 -20.83 0.73 15.06
CA ASP A 61 -19.38 0.73 15.35
C ASP A 61 -18.59 0.18 14.16
N SER A 62 -19.03 -0.90 13.54
CA SER A 62 -18.32 -1.57 12.47
C SER A 62 -18.08 -0.64 11.27
N LEU A 63 -19.08 0.14 10.91
CA LEU A 63 -18.95 1.15 9.84
C LEU A 63 -18.06 2.30 10.27
N GLN A 64 -18.23 2.80 11.49
CA GLN A 64 -17.41 3.89 12.02
C GLN A 64 -15.92 3.52 12.04
N PHE A 65 -15.56 2.32 12.54
CA PHE A 65 -14.17 1.87 12.58
C PHE A 65 -13.62 1.57 11.18
N SER A 66 -14.42 1.01 10.27
CA SER A 66 -14.00 0.81 8.88
C SER A 66 -13.68 2.14 8.20
N PHE A 67 -14.52 3.17 8.36
CA PHE A 67 -14.22 4.51 7.84
C PHE A 67 -13.03 5.16 8.54
N PHE A 68 -12.82 4.90 9.82
CA PHE A 68 -11.64 5.39 10.54
C PHE A 68 -10.35 4.74 10.01
N HIS A 69 -10.34 3.43 9.77
CA HIS A 69 -9.15 2.71 9.30
C HIS A 69 -8.84 2.94 7.82
N TRP A 70 -9.85 3.15 6.98
CA TRP A 70 -9.68 3.26 5.51
C TRP A 70 -10.01 4.63 4.95
N GLY A 71 -10.45 5.56 5.79
CA GLY A 71 -10.79 6.93 5.39
C GLY A 71 -9.60 7.88 5.41
N ILE A 72 -9.92 9.18 5.49
CA ILE A 72 -8.94 10.28 5.39
C ILE A 72 -7.79 10.14 6.40
N HIS A 73 -8.03 9.61 7.58
CA HIS A 73 -7.01 9.45 8.63
C HIS A 73 -5.83 8.59 8.15
N ALA A 74 -6.11 7.39 7.64
CA ALA A 74 -5.08 6.49 7.13
C ALA A 74 -4.37 7.10 5.91
N TRP A 75 -5.13 7.63 4.96
CA TRP A 75 -4.57 8.24 3.75
C TRP A 75 -3.78 9.51 4.04
N ALA A 76 -4.12 10.28 5.08
CA ALA A 76 -3.32 11.43 5.52
C ALA A 76 -1.92 11.03 5.99
N VAL A 77 -1.78 9.90 6.70
CA VAL A 77 -0.47 9.38 7.10
C VAL A 77 0.38 9.03 5.88
N TYR A 78 -0.19 8.31 4.91
CA TYR A 78 0.51 7.99 3.67
C TYR A 78 0.87 9.25 2.88
N ALA A 79 -0.04 10.23 2.78
CA ALA A 79 0.19 11.47 2.05
C ALA A 79 1.34 12.28 2.64
N ILE A 80 1.45 12.41 3.95
CA ILE A 80 2.54 13.13 4.61
C ILE A 80 3.90 12.48 4.29
N VAL A 81 3.98 11.16 4.41
CA VAL A 81 5.20 10.42 4.10
C VAL A 81 5.55 10.54 2.61
N ALA A 82 4.56 10.35 1.72
CA ALA A 82 4.77 10.48 0.28
C ALA A 82 5.24 11.90 -0.13
N LEU A 83 4.65 12.94 0.47
CA LEU A 83 5.07 14.33 0.23
C LEU A 83 6.50 14.59 0.71
N ALA A 84 6.88 14.04 1.88
CA ALA A 84 8.25 14.16 2.37
C ALA A 84 9.24 13.47 1.41
N PHE A 85 8.94 12.24 0.97
CA PHE A 85 9.77 11.55 -0.01
C PHE A 85 9.85 12.31 -1.34
N ALA A 86 8.73 12.76 -1.88
CA ALA A 86 8.71 13.50 -3.14
C ALA A 86 9.54 14.78 -3.03
N TYR A 87 9.37 15.56 -1.97
CA TYR A 87 10.12 16.80 -1.77
C TYR A 87 11.64 16.55 -1.63
N PHE A 88 12.04 15.61 -0.77
CA PHE A 88 13.48 15.38 -0.56
C PHE A 88 14.14 14.68 -1.75
N ASN A 89 13.47 13.71 -2.37
CA ASN A 89 14.04 12.98 -3.48
C ASN A 89 14.03 13.82 -4.78
N PHE A 90 12.86 14.26 -5.22
CA PHE A 90 12.76 14.92 -6.53
C PHE A 90 13.16 16.40 -6.49
N HIS A 91 12.72 17.15 -5.48
CA HIS A 91 13.02 18.58 -5.41
C HIS A 91 14.41 18.86 -4.84
N LYS A 92 14.84 18.17 -3.77
CA LYS A 92 16.16 18.36 -3.15
C LYS A 92 17.26 17.43 -3.69
N GLY A 93 16.92 16.42 -4.47
CA GLY A 93 17.89 15.46 -5.04
C GLY A 93 18.52 14.53 -4.01
N TYR A 94 17.88 14.29 -2.87
CA TYR A 94 18.35 13.34 -1.86
C TYR A 94 18.07 11.91 -2.32
N PRO A 95 18.82 10.92 -1.81
CA PRO A 95 18.50 9.51 -2.06
C PRO A 95 17.07 9.18 -1.62
N GLY A 96 16.40 8.26 -2.33
CA GLY A 96 15.05 7.78 -2.00
C GLY A 96 15.03 6.84 -0.79
N LEU A 97 15.60 7.27 0.34
CA LEU A 97 15.72 6.53 1.59
C LEU A 97 14.96 7.24 2.71
N VAL A 98 14.42 6.48 3.65
CA VAL A 98 13.73 7.06 4.83
C VAL A 98 14.69 7.93 5.62
N SER A 99 15.91 7.45 5.85
CA SER A 99 16.96 8.19 6.55
C SER A 99 17.27 9.53 5.89
N ALA A 100 17.21 9.62 4.58
CA ALA A 100 17.49 10.84 3.84
C ALA A 100 16.45 11.94 4.13
N THR A 101 15.17 11.59 4.28
CA THR A 101 14.10 12.54 4.63
C THR A 101 14.26 13.12 6.03
N LEU A 102 14.97 12.43 6.92
CA LEU A 102 15.22 12.82 8.31
C LEU A 102 16.52 13.63 8.48
N THR A 103 17.30 13.78 7.42
CA THR A 103 18.57 14.52 7.43
C THR A 103 18.45 15.95 7.99
N PRO A 104 17.43 16.76 7.68
CA PRO A 104 17.28 18.10 8.23
C PRO A 104 17.07 18.13 9.74
N LEU A 105 16.50 17.08 10.32
CA LEU A 105 16.19 16.99 11.74
C LEU A 105 17.39 16.47 12.55
N PHE A 106 18.09 15.46 12.05
CA PHE A 106 19.11 14.73 12.79
C PHE A 106 20.55 14.96 12.28
N GLY A 107 20.70 15.63 11.14
CA GLY A 107 21.97 15.93 10.50
C GLY A 107 22.49 14.78 9.61
N ALA A 108 23.20 15.14 8.55
CA ALA A 108 23.70 14.19 7.54
C ALA A 108 24.62 13.10 8.13
N LYS A 109 25.51 13.48 9.06
CA LYS A 109 26.47 12.54 9.69
C LYS A 109 25.76 11.38 10.40
N ARG A 110 24.63 11.63 11.08
CA ARG A 110 23.85 10.59 11.78
C ARG A 110 23.03 9.75 10.81
N MET A 111 22.44 10.38 9.81
CA MET A 111 21.56 9.70 8.83
C MET A 111 22.35 8.89 7.81
N GLN A 112 23.61 9.21 7.54
CA GLN A 112 24.51 8.39 6.72
C GLN A 112 25.24 7.31 7.54
N GLY A 113 25.09 7.32 8.87
CA GLY A 113 25.69 6.35 9.78
C GLY A 113 24.78 5.17 10.12
N PRO A 114 25.15 4.38 11.17
CA PRO A 114 24.42 3.18 11.58
C PRO A 114 22.94 3.41 11.90
N LEU A 115 22.61 4.58 12.47
CA LEU A 115 21.22 4.93 12.79
C LEU A 115 20.37 5.05 11.52
N GLY A 116 20.88 5.75 10.50
CA GLY A 116 20.18 5.85 9.21
C GLY A 116 20.02 4.51 8.52
N GLN A 117 21.09 3.70 8.51
CA GLN A 117 21.04 2.34 7.95
C GLN A 117 20.01 1.46 8.66
N MET A 118 19.92 1.53 9.99
CA MET A 118 18.91 0.81 10.76
C MET A 118 17.47 1.23 10.36
N LEU A 119 17.22 2.53 10.22
CA LEU A 119 15.92 3.04 9.79
C LEU A 119 15.55 2.57 8.38
N ASP A 120 16.50 2.57 7.45
CA ASP A 120 16.27 2.12 6.08
C ASP A 120 16.02 0.60 6.03
N VAL A 121 16.76 -0.20 6.81
CA VAL A 121 16.51 -1.65 6.94
C VAL A 121 15.14 -1.94 7.53
N LEU A 122 14.72 -1.22 8.58
CA LEU A 122 13.38 -1.37 9.16
C LEU A 122 12.29 -1.01 8.15
N ALA A 123 12.48 0.04 7.35
CA ALA A 123 11.55 0.41 6.28
C ALA A 123 11.44 -0.67 5.21
N ILE A 124 12.56 -1.28 4.81
CA ILE A 124 12.59 -2.41 3.86
C ILE A 124 11.83 -3.61 4.44
N ILE A 125 12.11 -4.00 5.68
CA ILE A 125 11.42 -5.12 6.34
C ILE A 125 9.92 -4.85 6.40
N ALA A 126 9.49 -3.65 6.82
CA ALA A 126 8.09 -3.29 6.88
C ALA A 126 7.41 -3.37 5.49
N THR A 127 8.09 -2.90 4.45
CA THR A 127 7.58 -2.96 3.07
C THR A 127 7.45 -4.39 2.58
N VAL A 128 8.48 -5.21 2.77
CA VAL A 128 8.47 -6.62 2.33
C VAL A 128 7.38 -7.42 3.03
N THR A 129 7.23 -7.25 4.35
CA THR A 129 6.17 -7.94 5.10
C THR A 129 4.78 -7.47 4.70
N GLY A 130 4.59 -6.17 4.46
CA GLY A 130 3.33 -5.61 3.96
C GLY A 130 2.94 -6.15 2.58
N VAL A 131 3.89 -6.21 1.65
CA VAL A 131 3.67 -6.79 0.30
C VAL A 131 3.35 -8.28 0.40
N ALA A 132 4.08 -9.04 1.22
CA ALA A 132 3.81 -10.47 1.40
C ALA A 132 2.41 -10.73 1.97
N ALA A 133 1.98 -9.96 2.96
CA ALA A 133 0.62 -10.05 3.52
C ALA A 133 -0.45 -9.74 2.47
N THR A 134 -0.26 -8.67 1.69
CA THR A 134 -1.19 -8.27 0.63
C THR A 134 -1.31 -9.34 -0.47
N LEU A 135 -0.19 -9.96 -0.87
CA LEU A 135 -0.18 -11.07 -1.83
C LEU A 135 -0.96 -12.27 -1.27
N GLY A 136 -0.79 -12.58 0.01
CA GLY A 136 -1.53 -13.66 0.67
C GLY A 136 -3.05 -13.42 0.66
N PHE A 137 -3.51 -12.25 1.07
CA PHE A 137 -4.93 -11.88 1.00
C PHE A 137 -5.46 -11.90 -0.44
N GLY A 138 -4.66 -11.43 -1.39
CA GLY A 138 -4.99 -11.46 -2.81
C GLY A 138 -5.20 -12.88 -3.34
N ALA A 139 -4.31 -13.78 -2.98
CA ALA A 139 -4.42 -15.19 -3.38
C ALA A 139 -5.67 -15.87 -2.79
N LEU A 140 -6.00 -15.58 -1.53
CA LEU A 140 -7.24 -16.05 -0.90
C LEU A 140 -8.46 -15.54 -1.66
N GLN A 141 -8.54 -14.25 -1.92
CA GLN A 141 -9.69 -13.62 -2.58
C GLN A 141 -9.87 -14.14 -4.02
N ILE A 142 -8.79 -14.24 -4.79
CA ILE A 142 -8.83 -14.80 -6.14
C ILE A 142 -9.24 -16.28 -6.10
N SER A 143 -8.71 -17.07 -5.17
CA SER A 143 -9.02 -18.48 -5.02
C SER A 143 -10.51 -18.71 -4.71
N GLU A 144 -11.09 -17.94 -3.79
CA GLU A 144 -12.52 -18.03 -3.48
C GLU A 144 -13.40 -17.50 -4.63
N GLY A 145 -12.95 -16.45 -5.33
CA GLY A 145 -13.61 -15.97 -6.54
C GLY A 145 -13.64 -17.00 -7.66
N LEU A 146 -12.53 -17.70 -7.92
CA LEU A 146 -12.45 -18.79 -8.90
C LEU A 146 -13.35 -19.97 -8.52
N LYS A 147 -13.43 -20.29 -7.23
CA LYS A 147 -14.36 -21.30 -6.75
C LYS A 147 -15.82 -20.93 -6.99
N PHE A 148 -16.17 -19.68 -6.70
CA PHE A 148 -17.54 -19.18 -6.89
C PHE A 148 -17.95 -19.15 -8.38
N LEU A 149 -17.07 -18.64 -9.25
CA LEU A 149 -17.38 -18.43 -10.67
C LEU A 149 -17.22 -19.67 -11.54
N PHE A 150 -16.21 -20.50 -11.25
CA PHE A 150 -15.79 -21.59 -12.12
C PHE A 150 -15.78 -22.96 -11.44
N GLY A 151 -16.13 -23.04 -10.15
CA GLY A 151 -16.11 -24.30 -9.38
C GLY A 151 -14.69 -24.82 -9.08
N ILE A 152 -13.63 -24.02 -9.29
CA ILE A 152 -12.26 -24.44 -9.02
C ILE A 152 -12.05 -24.50 -7.50
N PRO A 153 -11.62 -25.65 -6.93
CA PRO A 153 -11.49 -25.79 -5.49
C PRO A 153 -10.50 -24.76 -4.90
N ALA A 154 -10.91 -24.04 -3.86
CA ALA A 154 -10.06 -23.09 -3.13
C ALA A 154 -9.13 -23.84 -2.16
N THR A 155 -8.19 -24.60 -2.70
CA THR A 155 -7.20 -25.38 -1.95
C THR A 155 -5.92 -24.57 -1.74
N PHE A 156 -5.10 -25.01 -0.79
CA PHE A 156 -3.75 -24.47 -0.59
C PHE A 156 -2.91 -24.50 -1.88
N THR A 157 -3.04 -25.57 -2.67
CA THR A 157 -2.35 -25.69 -3.96
C THR A 157 -2.81 -24.60 -4.95
N THR A 158 -4.11 -24.35 -5.04
CA THR A 158 -4.65 -23.26 -5.89
C THR A 158 -4.10 -21.91 -5.48
N GLN A 159 -4.04 -21.64 -4.17
CA GLN A 159 -3.49 -20.39 -3.64
C GLN A 159 -1.99 -20.25 -3.95
N ILE A 160 -1.20 -21.31 -3.80
CA ILE A 160 0.23 -21.28 -4.16
C ILE A 160 0.42 -20.98 -5.65
N ILE A 161 -0.36 -21.61 -6.53
CA ILE A 161 -0.28 -21.37 -7.97
C ILE A 161 -0.57 -19.89 -8.26
N ILE A 162 -1.61 -19.33 -7.65
CA ILE A 162 -1.96 -17.91 -7.80
C ILE A 162 -0.80 -17.00 -7.34
N VAL A 163 -0.20 -17.28 -6.17
CA VAL A 163 0.94 -16.51 -5.64
C VAL A 163 2.14 -16.59 -6.59
N ILE A 164 2.45 -17.77 -7.13
CA ILE A 164 3.56 -17.95 -8.09
C ILE A 164 3.31 -17.12 -9.35
N ILE A 165 2.11 -17.21 -9.94
CA ILE A 165 1.75 -16.45 -11.14
C ILE A 165 1.84 -14.95 -10.87
N ALA A 166 1.26 -14.47 -9.77
CA ALA A 166 1.31 -13.07 -9.38
C ALA A 166 2.76 -12.59 -9.17
N THR A 167 3.58 -13.39 -8.48
CA THR A 167 5.00 -13.07 -8.24
C THR A 167 5.78 -12.97 -9.55
N VAL A 168 5.57 -13.89 -10.49
CA VAL A 168 6.21 -13.85 -11.82
C VAL A 168 5.80 -12.59 -12.58
N LEU A 169 4.50 -12.26 -12.58
CA LEU A 169 4.00 -11.06 -13.26
C LEU A 169 4.56 -9.77 -12.63
N PHE A 170 4.62 -9.68 -11.31
CA PHE A 170 5.20 -8.52 -10.62
C PHE A 170 6.71 -8.40 -10.87
N THR A 171 7.44 -9.52 -10.84
CA THR A 171 8.87 -9.54 -11.13
C THR A 171 9.13 -9.10 -12.56
N TRP A 172 8.35 -9.59 -13.51
CA TRP A 172 8.45 -9.16 -14.90
C TRP A 172 8.12 -7.68 -15.07
N SER A 173 7.04 -7.21 -14.46
CA SER A 173 6.67 -5.80 -14.48
C SER A 173 7.79 -4.92 -13.94
N THR A 174 8.37 -5.30 -12.79
CA THR A 174 9.49 -4.57 -12.18
C THR A 174 10.74 -4.58 -13.04
N TRP A 175 11.08 -5.72 -13.64
CA TRP A 175 12.24 -5.84 -14.54
C TRP A 175 12.08 -5.02 -15.83
N SER A 176 10.89 -5.01 -16.41
CA SER A 176 10.61 -4.22 -17.61
C SER A 176 10.65 -2.70 -17.39
N GLY A 177 10.70 -2.28 -16.11
CA GLY A 177 10.79 -0.89 -15.68
C GLY A 177 9.42 -0.19 -15.66
N ILE A 178 9.36 0.90 -14.90
CA ILE A 178 8.13 1.67 -14.68
C ILE A 178 7.52 2.15 -16.01
N SER A 179 8.34 2.59 -16.96
CA SER A 179 7.87 3.10 -18.26
C SER A 179 7.25 2.05 -19.17
N LYS A 180 7.56 0.75 -18.97
CA LYS A 180 7.06 -0.36 -19.77
C LYS A 180 6.15 -1.30 -18.99
N GLY A 181 6.36 -1.47 -17.69
CA GLY A 181 5.63 -2.40 -16.84
C GLY A 181 4.32 -1.87 -16.27
N ILE A 182 4.13 -0.54 -16.29
CA ILE A 182 2.92 0.13 -15.76
C ILE A 182 2.03 0.69 -16.88
N LYS A 183 2.52 0.71 -18.10
CA LYS A 183 1.71 1.01 -19.29
C LYS A 183 1.03 -0.26 -19.78
#